data_8f669bc0febcdbfa2a0bc95abf1bf439
#
_entry.id   8f669bc0febcdbfa2a0bc95abf1bf439
#
_cell.length_a   1.000
_cell.length_b   1.000
_cell.length_c   1.000
_cell.angle_alpha   90.00
_cell.angle_beta   90.00
_cell.angle_gamma   90.00
#
_symmetry.space_group_name_H-M   'P 1'
#
loop_
_entity.id
_entity.type
_entity.pdbx_description
1 polymer ?
#
loop_
_entity_poly.entity_id
_entity_poly.type
_entity_poly.pdbx_seq_one_letter_code
_entity_poly.pdbx_strand_id
1 'polypeptide(L)'
;MKMVLKKFVSYLYDQKGTIRFQMDDWYDWHKDPQSFHEAAVEYLMEEGKTVETISVVKQLTSNEIATLLVNGKKYRLTVDLTPPVGAVQSAILTPID
;
A
#
# COMPACT_ATOMS: atom_id res chain seq x y z
N MET A 1 -21.46 12.07 -1.33
CA MET A 1 -20.45 11.90 -0.62
C MET A 1 -19.24 11.31 -1.20
N LYS A 2 -18.27 12.13 -1.21
CA LYS A 2 -17.01 11.70 -1.76
C LYS A 2 -16.39 10.56 -1.01
N MET A 3 -16.73 10.41 0.24
CA MET A 3 -16.18 9.32 1.01
C MET A 3 -16.63 7.97 0.52
N VAL A 4 -17.82 7.92 -0.05
CA VAL A 4 -18.34 6.68 -0.57
C VAL A 4 -17.50 6.22 -1.76
N LEU A 5 -17.16 7.15 -2.63
CA LEU A 5 -16.36 6.81 -3.79
C LEU A 5 -14.98 6.33 -3.39
N LYS A 6 -14.41 6.97 -2.41
CA LYS A 6 -13.10 6.60 -1.97
C LYS A 6 -13.08 5.19 -1.41
N LYS A 7 -14.07 4.86 -0.61
CA LYS A 7 -14.15 3.52 -0.06
C LYS A 7 -14.36 2.49 -1.14
N PHE A 8 -15.13 2.86 -2.12
CA PHE A 8 -15.42 1.94 -3.20
C PHE A 8 -14.15 1.55 -3.94
N VAL A 9 -13.27 2.51 -4.14
CA VAL A 9 -12.02 2.24 -4.82
C VAL A 9 -11.09 1.40 -3.97
N SER A 10 -11.13 1.60 -2.67
CA SER A 10 -10.20 0.90 -1.79
C SER A 10 -10.54 -0.56 -1.58
N TYR A 11 -11.67 -1.02 -2.09
CA TYR A 11 -12.06 -2.42 -1.92
C TYR A 11 -11.64 -3.29 -3.07
N LEU A 12 -10.50 -3.01 -3.62
CA LEU A 12 -9.98 -3.86 -4.68
C LEU A 12 -9.14 -4.96 -4.06
N TYR A 13 -9.80 -5.98 -3.56
CA TYR A 13 -9.13 -7.15 -3.03
C TYR A 13 -9.02 -8.19 -4.10
N ASP A 14 -7.90 -8.87 -4.12
CA ASP A 14 -7.87 -10.04 -4.97
C ASP A 14 -8.32 -11.23 -4.15
N GLN A 15 -8.32 -12.38 -4.77
CA GLN A 15 -8.97 -13.54 -4.22
C GLN A 15 -8.28 -14.15 -3.02
N LYS A 16 -7.05 -13.76 -2.77
CA LYS A 16 -6.27 -14.37 -1.70
C LYS A 16 -6.07 -13.44 -0.53
N GLY A 17 -6.93 -12.44 -0.44
CA GLY A 17 -6.83 -11.49 0.65
C GLY A 17 -5.83 -10.39 0.41
N THR A 18 -5.30 -10.29 -0.80
CA THR A 18 -4.41 -9.20 -1.16
C THR A 18 -5.20 -7.90 -1.22
N ILE A 19 -4.66 -6.87 -0.61
CA ILE A 19 -5.28 -5.55 -0.60
C ILE A 19 -4.54 -4.69 -1.61
N ARG A 20 -5.29 -4.00 -2.47
CA ARG A 20 -4.70 -3.19 -3.50
C ARG A 20 -5.42 -1.87 -3.58
N PHE A 21 -4.68 -0.78 -3.60
CA PHE A 21 -5.29 0.53 -3.78
C PHE A 21 -4.31 1.47 -4.47
N GLN A 22 -4.87 2.48 -5.14
CA GLN A 22 -4.09 3.48 -5.83
C GLN A 22 -3.65 4.56 -4.85
N MET A 23 -2.41 5.03 -5.03
CA MET A 23 -1.92 6.14 -4.24
C MET A 23 -2.44 7.45 -4.81
N ASP A 24 -2.71 8.41 -3.94
CA ASP A 24 -3.22 9.71 -4.36
C ASP A 24 -2.16 10.55 -5.04
N ASP A 25 -0.91 10.41 -4.60
CA ASP A 25 0.19 11.18 -5.10
C ASP A 25 1.25 10.27 -5.67
N TRP A 26 2.18 10.89 -6.38
CA TRP A 26 3.32 10.17 -6.89
C TRP A 26 4.44 10.22 -5.88
N TYR A 27 5.00 9.06 -5.55
CA TYR A 27 6.09 8.96 -4.58
C TYR A 27 7.33 8.40 -5.24
N ASP A 28 8.48 8.98 -4.88
CA ASP A 28 9.74 8.51 -5.39
C ASP A 28 10.27 7.39 -4.50
N TRP A 29 9.60 6.26 -4.58
CA TRP A 29 9.85 5.16 -3.66
C TRP A 29 11.23 4.53 -3.81
N HIS A 30 11.90 4.77 -4.95
CA HIS A 30 13.26 4.30 -5.13
C HIS A 30 14.21 4.99 -4.19
N LYS A 31 13.99 6.28 -3.97
CA LYS A 31 14.86 7.07 -3.12
C LYS A 31 14.34 7.17 -1.71
N ASP A 32 13.03 7.11 -1.56
CA ASP A 32 12.40 7.35 -0.28
C ASP A 32 11.24 6.39 -0.07
N PRO A 33 11.55 5.12 0.20
CA PRO A 33 10.48 4.15 0.46
C PRO A 33 9.68 4.50 1.71
N GLN A 34 10.29 5.23 2.64
CA GLN A 34 9.61 5.61 3.87
C GLN A 34 8.38 6.47 3.58
N SER A 35 8.48 7.41 2.64
CA SER A 35 7.34 8.26 2.30
C SER A 35 6.20 7.46 1.70
N PHE A 36 6.50 6.52 0.82
CA PHE A 36 5.49 5.66 0.26
C PHE A 36 4.83 4.84 1.35
N HIS A 37 5.63 4.28 2.23
CA HIS A 37 5.15 3.49 3.34
C HIS A 37 4.20 4.30 4.23
N GLU A 38 4.60 5.51 4.59
CA GLU A 38 3.78 6.33 5.47
C GLU A 38 2.46 6.70 4.84
N ALA A 39 2.47 6.99 3.54
CA ALA A 39 1.24 7.31 2.84
C ALA A 39 0.30 6.12 2.80
N ALA A 40 0.86 4.93 2.58
CA ALA A 40 0.04 3.71 2.55
C ALA A 40 -0.55 3.43 3.93
N VAL A 41 0.23 3.60 4.98
CA VAL A 41 -0.26 3.39 6.34
C VAL A 41 -1.39 4.37 6.65
N GLU A 42 -1.19 5.63 6.29
CA GLU A 42 -2.21 6.64 6.55
C GLU A 42 -3.51 6.31 5.84
N TYR A 43 -3.40 5.86 4.61
CA TYR A 43 -4.59 5.48 3.86
C TYR A 43 -5.34 4.36 4.55
N LEU A 44 -4.62 3.33 4.98
CA LEU A 44 -5.26 2.20 5.65
C LEU A 44 -5.91 2.61 6.96
N MET A 45 -5.27 3.50 7.69
CA MET A 45 -5.84 3.97 8.95
C MET A 45 -7.09 4.80 8.70
N GLU A 46 -7.11 5.58 7.64
CA GLU A 46 -8.30 6.34 7.29
C GLU A 46 -9.46 5.44 6.93
N GLU A 47 -9.15 4.23 6.46
CA GLU A 47 -10.17 3.24 6.15
C GLU A 47 -10.58 2.42 7.37
N GLY A 48 -10.12 2.81 8.53
CA GLY A 48 -10.54 2.18 9.77
C GLY A 48 -9.74 0.97 10.19
N LYS A 49 -8.59 0.75 9.57
CA LYS A 49 -7.76 -0.39 9.91
C LYS A 49 -6.71 -0.01 10.93
N THR A 50 -6.32 -0.97 11.75
CA THR A 50 -5.18 -0.76 12.65
C THR A 50 -3.94 -1.23 11.93
N VAL A 51 -2.89 -0.43 11.99
CA VAL A 51 -1.67 -0.71 11.25
C VAL A 51 -0.46 -0.52 12.14
N GLU A 52 0.42 -1.52 12.12
CA GLU A 52 1.70 -1.44 12.80
C GLU A 52 2.78 -1.75 11.79
N THR A 53 3.84 -0.96 11.78
CA THR A 53 4.96 -1.20 10.88
C THR A 53 5.96 -2.11 11.55
N ILE A 54 6.26 -3.24 10.92
CA ILE A 54 7.28 -4.14 11.41
C ILE A 54 8.64 -3.70 10.91
N SER A 55 8.74 -3.38 9.64
CA SER A 55 10.01 -2.95 9.05
C SER A 55 9.77 -2.21 7.75
N VAL A 56 10.71 -1.34 7.42
CA VAL A 56 10.74 -0.65 6.14
C VAL A 56 12.12 -0.90 5.56
N VAL A 57 12.19 -1.21 4.27
CA VAL A 57 13.48 -1.48 3.65
C VAL A 57 14.32 -0.21 3.62
N LYS A 58 15.62 -0.36 3.74
CA LYS A 58 16.54 0.76 3.68
C LYS A 58 17.09 0.95 2.30
N GLN A 59 17.27 -0.14 1.59
CA GLN A 59 17.75 -0.11 0.22
C GLN A 59 16.85 -0.97 -0.61
N LEU A 60 16.39 -0.42 -1.73
CA LEU A 60 15.48 -1.14 -2.59
C LEU A 60 16.23 -2.00 -3.55
N THR A 61 16.00 -3.29 -3.46
CA THR A 61 16.49 -4.25 -4.44
C THR A 61 15.35 -4.80 -5.26
N SER A 62 14.12 -4.40 -4.92
CA SER A 62 12.93 -4.84 -5.62
C SER A 62 11.84 -3.81 -5.35
N ASN A 63 10.60 -4.17 -5.59
CA ASN A 63 9.48 -3.27 -5.29
C ASN A 63 8.91 -3.50 -3.89
N GLU A 64 9.60 -4.24 -3.07
CA GLU A 64 9.16 -4.46 -1.69
C GLU A 64 9.53 -3.27 -0.83
N ILE A 65 8.53 -2.71 -0.18
CA ILE A 65 8.69 -1.47 0.58
C ILE A 65 8.76 -1.74 2.07
N ALA A 66 7.88 -2.57 2.59
CA ALA A 66 7.76 -2.71 4.04
C ALA A 66 7.01 -3.97 4.40
N THR A 67 7.06 -4.30 5.69
CA THR A 67 6.23 -5.36 6.27
C THR A 67 5.36 -4.71 7.33
N LEU A 68 4.07 -4.95 7.25
CA LEU A 68 3.09 -4.32 8.13
C LEU A 68 2.21 -5.36 8.79
N LEU A 69 1.70 -5.00 9.97
CA LEU A 69 0.57 -5.72 10.56
C LEU A 69 -0.66 -4.87 10.33
N VAL A 70 -1.64 -5.43 9.64
CA VAL A 70 -2.89 -4.75 9.39
C VAL A 70 -4.00 -5.56 10.02
N ASN A 71 -4.67 -4.97 10.99
CA ASN A 71 -5.68 -5.67 11.80
C ASN A 71 -5.13 -6.98 12.36
N GLY A 72 -3.86 -6.94 12.77
CA GLY A 72 -3.23 -8.09 13.39
C GLY A 72 -2.69 -9.15 12.44
N LYS A 73 -2.82 -8.93 11.15
CA LYS A 73 -2.33 -9.88 10.16
C LYS A 73 -1.14 -9.29 9.42
N LYS A 74 -0.15 -10.13 9.16
CA LYS A 74 1.09 -9.67 8.54
C LYS A 74 0.97 -9.61 7.03
N TYR A 75 1.45 -8.49 6.46
CA TYR A 75 1.40 -8.26 5.03
C TYR A 75 2.74 -7.70 4.55
N ARG A 76 3.05 -8.00 3.30
CA ARG A 76 4.17 -7.37 2.62
C ARG A 76 3.62 -6.25 1.76
N LEU A 77 4.18 -5.05 1.92
CA LEU A 77 3.77 -3.89 1.13
C LEU A 77 4.70 -3.76 -0.06
N THR A 78 4.15 -3.78 -1.26
CA THR A 78 4.90 -3.58 -2.48
C THR A 78 4.26 -2.46 -3.27
N VAL A 79 5.02 -1.93 -4.23
CA VAL A 79 4.53 -0.89 -5.12
C VAL A 79 4.39 -1.48 -6.52
N ASP A 80 3.34 -1.06 -7.22
CA ASP A 80 3.10 -1.48 -8.57
C ASP A 80 2.78 -0.27 -9.43
N LEU A 81 3.22 -0.29 -10.67
CA LEU A 81 2.95 0.77 -11.63
C LEU A 81 1.98 0.22 -12.66
N THR A 82 0.97 0.99 -12.96
CA THR A 82 -0.07 0.54 -13.87
C THR A 82 0.10 1.19 -15.22
N PRO A 83 0.59 0.45 -16.22
CA PRO A 83 0.65 0.95 -17.58
C PRO A 83 -0.76 0.94 -18.18
N PRO A 84 -0.94 1.58 -19.32
CA PRO A 84 0.03 2.30 -20.09
C PRO A 84 0.18 3.75 -19.66
N VAL A 85 -0.69 4.18 -18.80
CA VAL A 85 -0.66 5.56 -18.37
C VAL A 85 0.63 5.84 -17.66
N GLY A 86 1.14 4.86 -16.95
CA GLY A 86 2.43 4.98 -16.33
C GLY A 86 2.48 6.00 -15.21
N ALA A 87 1.35 6.55 -14.86
CA ALA A 87 1.32 7.62 -13.89
C ALA A 87 0.62 7.23 -12.62
N VAL A 88 0.25 5.97 -12.47
CA VAL A 88 -0.48 5.53 -11.29
C VAL A 88 0.37 4.56 -10.51
N GLN A 89 0.58 4.88 -9.25
CA GLN A 89 1.23 3.96 -8.32
C GLN A 89 0.18 3.29 -7.47
N SER A 90 0.31 2.00 -7.30
CA SER A 90 -0.60 1.24 -6.44
C SER A 90 0.18 0.62 -5.31
N ALA A 91 -0.44 0.59 -4.15
CA ALA A 91 0.09 -0.15 -3.00
C ALA A 91 -0.56 -1.52 -3.00
N ILE A 92 0.26 -2.54 -2.83
CA ILE A 92 -0.22 -3.92 -2.79
C ILE A 92 0.23 -4.54 -1.50
N LEU A 93 -0.73 -5.07 -0.74
CA LEU A 93 -0.45 -5.73 0.52
C LEU A 93 -0.78 -7.21 0.35
N THR A 94 0.26 -8.01 0.36
CA THR A 94 0.15 -9.45 0.17
C THR A 94 0.30 -10.14 1.52
N PRO A 95 -0.65 -10.98 1.92
CA PRO A 95 -0.52 -11.67 3.21
C PRO A 95 0.72 -12.57 3.22
N ILE A 96 1.39 -12.58 4.35
CA ILE A 96 2.53 -13.48 4.56
C ILE A 96 2.36 -14.19 5.88
N ASP A 97 2.74 -15.44 5.90
CA ASP A 97 2.60 -16.25 7.11
C ASP A 97 3.77 -16.09 8.06
#